data_6ff98715d924625314ddf151216556f5
#
_entry.id   6ff98715d924625314ddf151216556f5
#
_cell.length_a   1.000
_cell.length_b   1.000
_cell.length_c   1.000
_cell.angle_alpha   90.00
_cell.angle_beta   90.00
_cell.angle_gamma   90.00
#
_symmetry.space_group_name_H-M   'P 1'
#
loop_
_entity.id
_entity.type
_entity.pdbx_description
1 polymer ?
#
loop_
_entity_poly.entity_id
_entity_poly.type
_entity_poly.pdbx_seq_one_letter_code
_entity_poly.pdbx_strand_id
1 'polypeptide(L)'
;MTDTIYVLNGPNMNLLGKRQPELYGSKTLNDVEKSCSEIANENAFKIDLRQSNSEADLIDWIHEARNVAAGIVINPAAYSHTSIAIMDALMAFEGPVIEVHVSNIHKREEFRHQSYVSLRADGVIAGLGVRGYEFAVMKMLEILKSK
;
A
#
# COMPACT_ATOMS: atom_id res chain seq x y z
N MET A 1 11.42 18.35 -7.36
CA MET A 1 11.00 17.76 -6.09
C MET A 1 9.76 16.91 -6.30
N THR A 2 9.78 15.67 -5.83
CA THR A 2 8.67 14.76 -6.03
C THR A 2 7.56 15.02 -5.00
N ASP A 3 6.34 15.08 -5.49
CA ASP A 3 5.15 15.34 -4.68
C ASP A 3 4.12 14.20 -4.82
N THR A 4 4.53 13.07 -5.36
CA THR A 4 3.63 11.94 -5.64
C THR A 4 3.87 10.80 -4.66
N ILE A 5 2.78 10.29 -4.10
CA ILE A 5 2.79 9.09 -3.27
C ILE A 5 2.18 7.96 -4.10
N TYR A 6 2.93 6.88 -4.29
CA TYR A 6 2.40 5.69 -4.94
C TYR A 6 1.62 4.87 -3.93
N VAL A 7 0.42 4.47 -4.31
CA VAL A 7 -0.40 3.53 -3.52
C VAL A 7 -0.57 2.28 -4.37
N LEU A 8 0.21 1.26 -4.07
CA LEU A 8 0.31 0.04 -4.88
C LEU A 8 -0.49 -1.09 -4.25
N ASN A 9 -1.25 -1.80 -5.07
CA ASN A 9 -2.15 -2.86 -4.62
C ASN A 9 -1.92 -4.13 -5.40
N GLY A 10 -1.80 -5.23 -4.68
CA GLY A 10 -1.49 -6.54 -5.23
C GLY A 10 -2.71 -7.33 -5.70
N PRO A 11 -2.54 -8.66 -5.83
CA PRO A 11 -3.53 -9.51 -6.47
C PRO A 11 -4.87 -9.48 -5.75
N ASN A 12 -5.93 -9.52 -6.55
CA ASN A 12 -7.32 -9.58 -6.13
C ASN A 12 -7.85 -8.28 -5.50
N MET A 13 -7.02 -7.25 -5.34
CA MET A 13 -7.49 -5.97 -4.80
C MET A 13 -8.44 -5.25 -5.77
N ASN A 14 -8.42 -5.61 -7.03
CA ASN A 14 -9.42 -5.13 -8.00
C ASN A 14 -10.84 -5.59 -7.66
N LEU A 15 -10.97 -6.62 -6.82
CA LEU A 15 -12.26 -7.16 -6.37
C LEU A 15 -12.72 -6.56 -5.04
N LEU A 16 -11.98 -5.58 -4.51
CA LEU A 16 -12.34 -4.92 -3.27
C LEU A 16 -13.76 -4.31 -3.40
N GLY A 17 -14.61 -4.57 -2.41
CA GLY A 17 -16.01 -4.17 -2.43
C GLY A 17 -16.95 -5.21 -3.04
N LYS A 18 -16.42 -6.22 -3.73
CA LYS A 18 -17.20 -7.27 -4.38
C LYS A 18 -16.94 -8.65 -3.79
N ARG A 19 -15.71 -8.89 -3.34
CA ARG A 19 -15.28 -10.17 -2.79
C ARG A 19 -15.29 -10.10 -1.27
N GLN A 20 -15.97 -11.05 -0.64
CA GLN A 20 -16.00 -11.19 0.82
C GLN A 20 -16.24 -9.84 1.54
N PRO A 21 -17.38 -9.17 1.26
CA PRO A 21 -17.63 -7.86 1.87
C PRO A 21 -17.70 -7.89 3.39
N GLU A 22 -18.03 -9.04 3.99
CA GLU A 22 -18.02 -9.22 5.43
C GLU A 22 -16.63 -9.13 6.04
N LEU A 23 -15.58 -9.35 5.23
CA LEU A 23 -14.19 -9.30 5.66
C LEU A 23 -13.50 -7.99 5.24
N TYR A 24 -13.80 -7.53 4.02
CA TYR A 24 -13.09 -6.40 3.41
C TYR A 24 -13.96 -5.14 3.29
N GLY A 25 -15.28 -5.23 3.51
CA GLY A 25 -16.20 -4.12 3.34
C GLY A 25 -16.70 -3.97 1.90
N SER A 26 -17.53 -2.96 1.66
CA SER A 26 -18.17 -2.72 0.36
C SER A 26 -17.49 -1.62 -0.47
N LYS A 27 -16.56 -0.88 0.08
CA LYS A 27 -15.85 0.18 -0.64
C LYS A 27 -14.85 -0.42 -1.63
N THR A 28 -14.68 0.28 -2.75
CA THR A 28 -13.81 -0.15 -3.84
C THR A 28 -12.47 0.59 -3.80
N LEU A 29 -11.52 0.17 -4.65
CA LEU A 29 -10.26 0.92 -4.81
C LEU A 29 -10.51 2.35 -5.32
N ASN A 30 -11.55 2.57 -6.13
CA ASN A 30 -11.89 3.93 -6.55
C ASN A 30 -12.26 4.81 -5.35
N ASP A 31 -12.99 4.25 -4.39
CA ASP A 31 -13.31 4.97 -3.16
C ASP A 31 -12.06 5.29 -2.35
N VAL A 32 -11.12 4.34 -2.29
CA VAL A 32 -9.83 4.52 -1.62
C VAL A 32 -9.04 5.64 -2.31
N GLU A 33 -8.97 5.59 -3.63
CA GLU A 33 -8.23 6.60 -4.40
C GLU A 33 -8.77 7.99 -4.13
N LYS A 34 -10.10 8.12 -4.13
CA LYS A 34 -10.75 9.40 -3.90
C LYS A 34 -10.43 9.95 -2.51
N SER A 35 -10.60 9.11 -1.48
CA SER A 35 -10.34 9.52 -0.09
C SER A 35 -8.88 9.91 0.12
N CYS A 36 -7.98 9.09 -0.39
CA CYS A 36 -6.54 9.34 -0.24
C CYS A 36 -6.11 10.59 -1.00
N SER A 37 -6.68 10.80 -2.20
CA SER A 37 -6.37 11.99 -3.01
C SER A 37 -6.81 13.28 -2.32
N GLU A 38 -7.97 13.25 -1.66
CA GLU A 38 -8.45 14.42 -0.92
C GLU A 38 -7.46 14.81 0.18
N ILE A 39 -6.99 13.83 0.95
CA ILE A 39 -6.03 14.05 2.03
C ILE A 39 -4.70 14.55 1.48
N ALA A 40 -4.20 13.92 0.43
CA ALA A 40 -2.91 14.30 -0.16
C ALA A 40 -2.96 15.70 -0.77
N ASN A 41 -4.02 16.01 -1.50
CA ASN A 41 -4.17 17.31 -2.16
C ASN A 41 -4.19 18.47 -1.16
N GLU A 42 -4.79 18.28 0.01
CA GLU A 42 -4.79 19.28 1.07
C GLU A 42 -3.39 19.58 1.58
N ASN A 43 -2.44 18.70 1.32
CA ASN A 43 -1.06 18.82 1.76
C ASN A 43 -0.09 19.00 0.59
N ALA A 44 -0.61 19.40 -0.57
CA ALA A 44 0.16 19.65 -1.80
C ALA A 44 0.90 18.41 -2.31
N PHE A 45 0.32 17.23 -2.10
CA PHE A 45 0.79 15.96 -2.64
C PHE A 45 -0.26 15.34 -3.56
N LYS A 46 0.16 14.40 -4.36
CA LYS A 46 -0.70 13.67 -5.30
C LYS A 46 -0.62 12.18 -5.00
N ILE A 47 -1.72 11.49 -5.29
CA ILE A 47 -1.79 10.03 -5.18
C ILE A 47 -1.74 9.43 -6.59
N ASP A 48 -0.90 8.41 -6.75
CA ASP A 48 -0.89 7.56 -7.94
C ASP A 48 -1.23 6.16 -7.45
N LEU A 49 -2.51 5.78 -7.56
CA LEU A 49 -2.98 4.50 -7.10
C LEU A 49 -3.03 3.51 -8.25
N ARG A 50 -2.40 2.36 -8.06
CA ARG A 50 -2.32 1.30 -9.07
C ARG A 50 -2.64 -0.04 -8.45
N GLN A 51 -3.09 -0.97 -9.28
CA GLN A 51 -3.38 -2.34 -8.87
C GLN A 51 -2.97 -3.29 -10.00
N SER A 52 -2.37 -4.42 -9.63
CA SER A 52 -2.10 -5.49 -10.56
C SER A 52 -2.08 -6.83 -9.85
N ASN A 53 -2.47 -7.87 -10.58
CA ASN A 53 -2.33 -9.25 -10.12
C ASN A 53 -0.93 -9.79 -10.42
N SER A 54 -0.13 -9.06 -11.18
CA SER A 54 1.21 -9.49 -11.61
C SER A 54 2.27 -9.03 -10.62
N GLU A 55 3.05 -9.96 -10.12
CA GLU A 55 4.19 -9.65 -9.27
C GLU A 55 5.21 -8.78 -10.01
N ALA A 56 5.42 -9.05 -11.29
CA ALA A 56 6.35 -8.29 -12.11
C ALA A 56 5.93 -6.84 -12.26
N ASP A 57 4.63 -6.57 -12.43
CA ASP A 57 4.13 -5.20 -12.51
C ASP A 57 4.44 -4.43 -11.23
N LEU A 58 4.21 -5.05 -10.07
CA LEU A 58 4.48 -4.41 -8.79
C LEU A 58 5.96 -4.08 -8.64
N ILE A 59 6.82 -5.00 -9.02
CA ILE A 59 8.27 -4.80 -8.97
C ILE A 59 8.67 -3.63 -9.89
N ASP A 60 8.17 -3.62 -11.11
CA ASP A 60 8.48 -2.56 -12.08
C ASP A 60 8.00 -1.19 -11.58
N TRP A 61 6.83 -1.13 -10.97
CA TRP A 61 6.32 0.11 -10.41
C TRP A 61 7.16 0.61 -9.22
N ILE A 62 7.64 -0.31 -8.39
CA ILE A 62 8.54 0.05 -7.29
C ILE A 62 9.85 0.61 -7.86
N HIS A 63 10.38 0.00 -8.93
CA HIS A 63 11.57 0.53 -9.60
C HIS A 63 11.32 1.92 -10.17
N GLU A 64 10.16 2.13 -10.81
CA GLU A 64 9.76 3.44 -11.32
C GLU A 64 9.68 4.48 -10.19
N ALA A 65 9.13 4.08 -9.05
CA ALA A 65 8.95 4.95 -7.90
C ALA A 65 10.28 5.55 -7.41
N ARG A 66 11.39 4.87 -7.60
CA ARG A 66 12.70 5.36 -7.18
C ARG A 66 13.02 6.74 -7.74
N ASN A 67 12.48 7.07 -8.90
CA ASN A 67 12.78 8.33 -9.59
C ASN A 67 11.64 9.33 -9.52
N VAL A 68 10.41 8.89 -9.26
CA VAL A 68 9.24 9.79 -9.40
C VAL A 68 8.35 9.86 -8.16
N ALA A 69 8.54 8.99 -7.19
CA ALA A 69 7.67 8.98 -6.00
C ALA A 69 8.42 9.45 -4.76
N ALA A 70 7.71 10.20 -3.92
CA ALA A 70 8.23 10.62 -2.62
C ALA A 70 8.13 9.50 -1.59
N GLY A 71 7.13 8.63 -1.71
CA GLY A 71 6.91 7.51 -0.81
C GLY A 71 5.99 6.47 -1.42
N ILE A 72 5.96 5.29 -0.81
CA ILE A 72 5.12 4.17 -1.25
C ILE A 72 4.25 3.70 -0.09
N VAL A 73 2.94 3.63 -0.36
CA VAL A 73 1.99 2.90 0.48
C VAL A 73 1.67 1.63 -0.30
N ILE A 74 1.87 0.47 0.30
CA ILE A 74 1.68 -0.79 -0.42
C ILE A 74 0.79 -1.76 0.35
N ASN A 75 -0.22 -2.28 -0.35
CA ASN A 75 -0.99 -3.44 0.08
C ASN A 75 -0.62 -4.58 -0.87
N PRO A 76 0.36 -5.41 -0.52
CA PRO A 76 0.81 -6.46 -1.43
C PRO A 76 -0.13 -7.65 -1.49
N ALA A 77 -1.19 -7.64 -0.67
CA ALA A 77 -2.18 -8.72 -0.59
C ALA A 77 -1.46 -10.05 -0.32
N ALA A 78 -1.81 -11.13 -1.03
CA ALA A 78 -1.20 -12.43 -0.78
C ALA A 78 0.32 -12.46 -1.04
N TYR A 79 0.83 -11.57 -1.86
CA TYR A 79 2.28 -11.52 -2.10
C TYR A 79 3.07 -11.12 -0.86
N SER A 80 2.43 -10.54 0.16
CA SER A 80 3.08 -10.28 1.46
C SER A 80 3.70 -11.54 2.04
N HIS A 81 3.03 -12.66 1.81
CA HIS A 81 3.37 -13.93 2.47
C HIS A 81 4.29 -14.81 1.63
N THR A 82 4.59 -14.41 0.40
CA THR A 82 5.31 -15.24 -0.56
C THR A 82 6.42 -14.53 -1.31
N SER A 83 6.36 -13.21 -1.47
CA SER A 83 7.26 -12.52 -2.40
C SER A 83 8.46 -11.88 -1.73
N ILE A 84 9.54 -12.59 -1.73
CA ILE A 84 10.87 -12.04 -1.39
C ILE A 84 11.26 -11.02 -2.46
N ALA A 85 10.87 -11.26 -3.72
CA ALA A 85 11.22 -10.37 -4.83
C ALA A 85 10.64 -8.96 -4.66
N ILE A 86 9.40 -8.85 -4.17
CA ILE A 86 8.82 -7.52 -3.87
C ILE A 86 9.56 -6.87 -2.69
N MET A 87 9.89 -7.65 -1.66
CA MET A 87 10.68 -7.14 -0.53
C MET A 87 12.00 -6.56 -1.03
N ASP A 88 12.71 -7.31 -1.90
CA ASP A 88 13.99 -6.86 -2.45
C ASP A 88 13.85 -5.58 -3.27
N ALA A 89 12.78 -5.47 -4.06
CA ALA A 89 12.51 -4.25 -4.83
C ALA A 89 12.31 -3.05 -3.89
N LEU A 90 11.55 -3.23 -2.82
CA LEU A 90 11.33 -2.19 -1.83
C LEU A 90 12.60 -1.80 -1.09
N MET A 91 13.52 -2.76 -0.88
CA MET A 91 14.84 -2.46 -0.29
C MET A 91 15.65 -1.50 -1.15
N ALA A 92 15.41 -1.47 -2.46
CA ALA A 92 16.09 -0.57 -3.38
C ALA A 92 15.42 0.82 -3.44
N PHE A 93 14.28 1.00 -2.79
CA PHE A 93 13.61 2.30 -2.72
C PHE A 93 14.06 3.04 -1.46
N GLU A 94 14.56 4.26 -1.63
CA GLU A 94 15.14 5.02 -0.54
C GLU A 94 14.14 5.83 0.29
N GLY A 95 12.94 6.05 -0.24
CA GLY A 95 11.90 6.81 0.48
C GLY A 95 11.17 5.95 1.51
N PRO A 96 10.24 6.57 2.26
CA PRO A 96 9.45 5.83 3.24
C PRO A 96 8.46 4.88 2.58
N VAL A 97 8.25 3.74 3.23
CA VAL A 97 7.32 2.69 2.81
C VAL A 97 6.40 2.35 3.98
N ILE A 98 5.10 2.38 3.74
CA ILE A 98 4.10 1.95 4.72
C ILE A 98 3.29 0.80 4.11
N GLU A 99 3.22 -0.30 4.85
CA GLU A 99 2.47 -1.48 4.45
C GLU A 99 1.06 -1.41 5.02
N VAL A 100 0.05 -1.74 4.19
CA VAL A 100 -1.36 -1.72 4.60
C VAL A 100 -2.01 -3.06 4.29
N HIS A 101 -2.78 -3.55 5.24
CA HIS A 101 -3.68 -4.69 5.06
C HIS A 101 -5.07 -4.29 5.54
N VAL A 102 -6.08 -4.54 4.71
CA VAL A 102 -7.47 -4.21 5.05
C VAL A 102 -7.98 -5.10 6.18
N SER A 103 -7.72 -6.41 6.08
CA SER A 103 -8.08 -7.35 7.14
C SER A 103 -6.99 -7.44 8.19
N ASN A 104 -7.36 -7.94 9.38
CA ASN A 104 -6.38 -8.26 10.39
C ASN A 104 -5.76 -9.61 10.06
N ILE A 105 -4.60 -9.61 9.43
CA ILE A 105 -3.91 -10.82 8.98
C ILE A 105 -3.55 -11.75 10.14
N HIS A 106 -3.44 -11.21 11.36
CA HIS A 106 -3.10 -11.99 12.55
C HIS A 106 -4.28 -12.80 13.09
N LYS A 107 -5.49 -12.53 12.63
CA LYS A 107 -6.69 -13.29 12.97
C LYS A 107 -7.10 -14.29 11.89
N ARG A 108 -6.28 -14.44 10.89
CA ARG A 108 -6.53 -15.32 9.75
C ARG A 108 -5.63 -16.55 9.84
N GLU A 109 -5.52 -17.30 8.75
CA GLU A 109 -4.70 -18.51 8.70
C GLU A 109 -3.24 -18.20 9.05
N GLU A 110 -2.58 -19.15 9.69
CA GLU A 110 -1.21 -18.98 10.18
C GLU A 110 -0.24 -18.50 9.08
N PHE A 111 -0.41 -19.00 7.84
CA PHE A 111 0.48 -18.61 6.74
C PHE A 111 0.37 -17.13 6.39
N ARG A 112 -0.65 -16.41 6.89
CA ARG A 112 -0.81 -14.97 6.66
C ARG A 112 -0.19 -14.12 7.78
N HIS A 113 0.34 -14.75 8.82
CA HIS A 113 0.88 -14.01 9.96
C HIS A 113 2.24 -13.40 9.68
N GLN A 114 2.94 -13.86 8.65
CA GLN A 114 4.25 -13.34 8.27
C GLN A 114 4.15 -12.56 6.97
N SER A 115 4.77 -11.37 6.96
CA SER A 115 4.91 -10.56 5.75
C SER A 115 6.38 -10.26 5.52
N TYR A 116 6.88 -10.64 4.34
CA TYR A 116 8.24 -10.30 3.93
C TYR A 116 8.39 -8.78 3.75
N VAL A 117 7.33 -8.12 3.29
CA VAL A 117 7.32 -6.67 3.08
C VAL A 117 7.54 -5.92 4.39
N SER A 118 7.07 -6.48 5.51
CA SER A 118 7.23 -5.86 6.82
C SER A 118 8.71 -5.73 7.24
N LEU A 119 9.59 -6.53 6.66
CA LEU A 119 11.03 -6.42 6.94
C LEU A 119 11.62 -5.12 6.36
N ARG A 120 10.97 -4.55 5.34
CA ARG A 120 11.39 -3.29 4.74
C ARG A 120 10.54 -2.11 5.19
N ALA A 121 9.24 -2.31 5.40
CA ALA A 121 8.31 -1.22 5.68
C ALA A 121 8.71 -0.45 6.94
N ASP A 122 8.57 0.87 6.88
CA ASP A 122 8.81 1.74 8.02
C ASP A 122 7.66 1.69 9.02
N GLY A 123 6.49 1.27 8.58
CA GLY A 123 5.32 1.07 9.43
C GLY A 123 4.33 0.11 8.79
N VAL A 124 3.49 -0.50 9.61
CA VAL A 124 2.49 -1.48 9.17
C VAL A 124 1.14 -1.13 9.78
N ILE A 125 0.11 -1.13 8.95
CA ILE A 125 -1.27 -0.97 9.37
C ILE A 125 -2.02 -2.22 8.93
N ALA A 126 -2.74 -2.84 9.86
CA ALA A 126 -3.50 -4.05 9.56
C ALA A 126 -4.80 -4.08 10.37
N GLY A 127 -5.87 -4.51 9.72
CA GLY A 127 -7.12 -4.77 10.41
C GLY A 127 -8.04 -3.58 10.62
N LEU A 128 -7.75 -2.44 10.01
CA LEU A 128 -8.56 -1.23 10.17
C LEU A 128 -9.49 -0.98 8.98
N GLY A 129 -9.73 -2.00 8.16
CA GLY A 129 -10.56 -1.88 6.98
C GLY A 129 -9.92 -1.00 5.92
N VAL A 130 -10.71 -0.52 4.97
CA VAL A 130 -10.20 0.36 3.91
C VAL A 130 -9.72 1.70 4.45
N ARG A 131 -10.19 2.09 5.63
CA ARG A 131 -9.75 3.32 6.27
C ARG A 131 -8.25 3.28 6.58
N GLY A 132 -7.68 2.10 6.68
CA GLY A 132 -6.24 1.94 6.86
C GLY A 132 -5.41 2.65 5.81
N TYR A 133 -5.90 2.74 4.56
CA TYR A 133 -5.22 3.49 3.51
C TYR A 133 -5.13 4.97 3.84
N GLU A 134 -6.19 5.55 4.39
CA GLU A 134 -6.18 6.97 4.79
C GLU A 134 -5.18 7.21 5.89
N PHE A 135 -5.15 6.33 6.88
CA PHE A 135 -4.17 6.42 7.98
C PHE A 135 -2.75 6.29 7.48
N ALA A 136 -2.52 5.41 6.51
CA ALA A 136 -1.19 5.26 5.91
C ALA A 136 -0.75 6.53 5.17
N VAL A 137 -1.65 7.14 4.41
CA VAL A 137 -1.36 8.39 3.70
C VAL A 137 -1.10 9.51 4.70
N MET A 138 -1.88 9.61 5.77
CA MET A 138 -1.66 10.61 6.82
C MET A 138 -0.27 10.46 7.43
N LYS A 139 0.13 9.23 7.76
CA LYS A 139 1.46 8.99 8.32
C LYS A 139 2.56 9.27 7.31
N MET A 140 2.34 8.89 6.05
CA MET A 140 3.28 9.18 4.97
C MET A 140 3.53 10.69 4.85
N LEU A 141 2.46 11.47 4.86
CA LEU A 141 2.56 12.94 4.78
C LEU A 141 3.31 13.51 5.97
N GLU A 142 3.07 12.99 7.16
CA GLU A 142 3.79 13.40 8.36
C GLU A 142 5.29 13.16 8.20
N ILE A 143 5.67 11.99 7.71
CA ILE A 143 7.09 11.65 7.47
C ILE A 143 7.70 12.59 6.42
N LEU A 144 7.01 12.78 5.30
CA LEU A 144 7.53 13.56 4.18
C LEU A 144 7.67 15.05 4.52
N LYS A 145 6.76 15.56 5.35
CA LYS A 145 6.77 16.98 5.73
C LYS A 145 7.78 17.30 6.83
N SER A 146 8.28 16.28 7.53
CA SER A 146 9.29 16.48 8.58
C SER A 146 10.72 16.49 8.05
N LYS A 147 10.89 16.30 6.76
CA LYS A 147 12.21 16.29 6.11
C LYS A 147 12.60 17.66 5.58
#